data_e9c960e66271816f170136b4275237a5
#
_entry.id   e9c960e66271816f170136b4275237a5
#
_cell.length_a   1.000
_cell.length_b   1.000
_cell.length_c   1.000
_cell.angle_alpha   90.00
_cell.angle_beta   90.00
_cell.angle_gamma   90.00
#
_symmetry.space_group_name_H-M   'P 1'
#
loop_
_entity.id
_entity.type
_entity.pdbx_description
1 polymer ?
#
loop_
_entity_poly.entity_id
_entity_poly.type
_entity_poly.pdbx_seq_one_letter_code
_entity_poly.pdbx_strand_id
1 'polypeptide(L)'
;GALQGLRGKGRLTDADIDATSREIRLALLEADVSLPVVRAFVARIKERAKGAEVSGALNPAQQVVKIVNDELVGILGGETRKLAYAKTPPTVVMLAGLQGSGKTTLAGKLAKWFKTQGHTPLLVACDLQRPGAVNQLQIVGERAGAAVFAPHPGTSVGGGENALGVSAADPVEVARAGIAEARAKQYDVVVVGG
;
A
#
# COMPACT_ATOMS: atom_id res chain seq x y z
N GLY A 1 -10.26 -15.44 -16.84
CA GLY A 1 -10.94 -14.46 -16.02
C GLY A 1 -12.06 -13.77 -16.80
N ALA A 2 -12.96 -13.09 -16.10
CA ALA A 2 -14.17 -12.43 -16.64
C ALA A 2 -13.90 -11.57 -17.88
N LEU A 3 -12.79 -10.87 -17.88
CA LEU A 3 -12.42 -9.96 -18.98
C LEU A 3 -11.94 -10.68 -20.24
N GLN A 4 -11.48 -11.93 -20.12
CA GLN A 4 -11.08 -12.73 -21.30
C GLN A 4 -12.29 -13.17 -22.13
N GLY A 5 -13.42 -13.44 -21.49
CA GLY A 5 -14.68 -13.78 -22.18
C GLY A 5 -15.29 -12.64 -22.98
N LEU A 6 -14.83 -11.40 -22.74
CA LEU A 6 -15.30 -10.22 -23.46
C LEU A 6 -14.42 -9.85 -24.67
N ARG A 7 -13.26 -10.51 -24.82
CA ARG A 7 -12.37 -10.28 -25.97
C ARG A 7 -13.04 -10.76 -27.25
N GLY A 8 -13.07 -9.91 -28.23
CA GLY A 8 -13.63 -10.23 -29.55
C GLY A 8 -15.16 -10.04 -29.69
N LYS A 9 -15.84 -9.63 -28.62
CA LYS A 9 -17.27 -9.26 -28.70
C LYS A 9 -17.42 -7.84 -29.21
N GLY A 10 -18.27 -7.66 -30.22
CA GLY A 10 -18.57 -6.33 -30.76
C GLY A 10 -19.48 -5.48 -29.88
N ARG A 11 -20.23 -6.11 -28.94
CA ARG A 11 -21.18 -5.45 -28.03
C ARG A 11 -21.35 -6.26 -26.75
N LEU A 12 -21.51 -5.56 -25.61
CA LEU A 12 -21.86 -6.19 -24.33
C LEU A 12 -23.35 -6.50 -24.30
N THR A 13 -23.68 -7.75 -23.95
CA THR A 13 -25.05 -8.17 -23.60
C THR A 13 -25.27 -8.03 -22.10
N ASP A 14 -26.55 -7.99 -21.66
CA ASP A 14 -26.89 -8.00 -20.23
C ASP A 14 -26.34 -9.25 -19.53
N ALA A 15 -26.33 -10.40 -20.21
CA ALA A 15 -25.75 -11.64 -19.70
C ALA A 15 -24.24 -11.52 -19.48
N ASP A 16 -23.51 -10.85 -20.38
CA ASP A 16 -22.08 -10.57 -20.23
C ASP A 16 -21.78 -9.68 -19.03
N ILE A 17 -22.57 -8.62 -18.85
CA ILE A 17 -22.48 -7.70 -17.72
C ILE A 17 -22.73 -8.44 -16.40
N ASP A 18 -23.76 -9.27 -16.33
CA ASP A 18 -24.09 -10.04 -15.13
C ASP A 18 -23.02 -11.08 -14.79
N ALA A 19 -22.48 -11.77 -15.78
CA ALA A 19 -21.39 -12.74 -15.57
C ALA A 19 -20.12 -12.05 -15.05
N THR A 20 -19.72 -10.94 -15.67
CA THR A 20 -18.55 -10.15 -15.25
C THR A 20 -18.75 -9.58 -13.85
N SER A 21 -19.94 -9.08 -13.54
CA SER A 21 -20.28 -8.54 -12.22
C SER A 21 -20.20 -9.59 -11.12
N ARG A 22 -20.61 -10.83 -11.39
CA ARG A 22 -20.46 -11.94 -10.44
C ARG A 22 -19.00 -12.25 -10.14
N GLU A 23 -18.14 -12.29 -11.16
CA GLU A 23 -16.71 -12.54 -10.95
C GLU A 23 -16.03 -11.39 -10.17
N ILE A 24 -16.35 -10.14 -10.46
CA ILE A 24 -15.87 -8.99 -9.71
C ILE A 24 -16.32 -9.08 -8.26
N ARG A 25 -17.59 -9.43 -8.01
CA ARG A 25 -18.11 -9.61 -6.66
C ARG A 25 -17.33 -10.67 -5.88
N LEU A 26 -17.09 -11.82 -6.48
CA LEU A 26 -16.32 -12.90 -5.85
C LEU A 26 -14.89 -12.46 -5.54
N ALA A 27 -14.21 -11.82 -6.48
CA ALA A 27 -12.85 -11.32 -6.28
C ALA A 27 -12.75 -10.31 -5.13
N LEU A 28 -13.71 -9.40 -5.00
CA LEU A 28 -13.74 -8.43 -3.90
C LEU A 28 -14.02 -9.09 -2.54
N LEU A 29 -14.91 -10.09 -2.50
CA LEU A 29 -15.19 -10.85 -1.28
C LEU A 29 -13.98 -11.69 -0.84
N GLU A 30 -13.27 -12.31 -1.78
CA GLU A 30 -12.01 -13.01 -1.52
C GLU A 30 -10.91 -12.08 -1.01
N ALA A 31 -10.95 -10.80 -1.38
CA ALA A 31 -10.05 -9.76 -0.88
C ALA A 31 -10.51 -9.11 0.44
N ASP A 32 -11.47 -9.73 1.14
CA ASP A 32 -12.03 -9.28 2.43
C ASP A 32 -12.71 -7.90 2.39
N VAL A 33 -13.19 -7.48 1.24
CA VAL A 33 -14.00 -6.25 1.13
C VAL A 33 -15.38 -6.50 1.73
N SER A 34 -15.88 -5.57 2.56
CA SER A 34 -17.17 -5.72 3.23
C SER A 34 -18.34 -5.85 2.23
N LEU A 35 -19.31 -6.68 2.56
CA LEU A 35 -20.44 -6.98 1.68
C LEU A 35 -21.25 -5.74 1.24
N PRO A 36 -21.55 -4.76 2.11
CA PRO A 36 -22.22 -3.53 1.67
C PRO A 36 -21.45 -2.74 0.62
N VAL A 37 -20.13 -2.64 0.79
CA VAL A 37 -19.23 -1.96 -0.18
C VAL A 37 -19.22 -2.71 -1.51
N VAL A 38 -19.10 -4.04 -1.47
CA VAL A 38 -19.15 -4.89 -2.68
C VAL A 38 -20.46 -4.73 -3.43
N ARG A 39 -21.58 -4.75 -2.73
CA ARG A 39 -22.91 -4.57 -3.35
C ARG A 39 -23.05 -3.22 -4.04
N ALA A 40 -22.67 -2.15 -3.37
CA ALA A 40 -22.73 -0.79 -3.92
C ALA A 40 -21.81 -0.62 -5.14
N PHE A 41 -20.61 -1.18 -5.08
CA PHE A 41 -19.64 -1.16 -6.16
C PHE A 41 -20.15 -1.90 -7.40
N VAL A 42 -20.60 -3.13 -7.23
CA VAL A 42 -21.14 -3.96 -8.33
C VAL A 42 -22.38 -3.33 -8.95
N ALA A 43 -23.27 -2.74 -8.14
CA ALA A 43 -24.45 -2.04 -8.64
C ALA A 43 -24.07 -0.86 -9.54
N ARG A 44 -23.09 -0.05 -9.15
CA ARG A 44 -22.58 1.07 -9.97
C ARG A 44 -21.94 0.61 -11.27
N ILE A 45 -21.16 -0.48 -11.23
CA ILE A 45 -20.57 -1.06 -12.44
C ILE A 45 -21.64 -1.52 -13.41
N LYS A 46 -22.66 -2.24 -12.93
CA LYS A 46 -23.77 -2.70 -13.77
C LYS A 46 -24.52 -1.52 -14.41
N GLU A 47 -24.85 -0.51 -13.64
CA GLU A 47 -25.53 0.69 -14.11
C GLU A 47 -24.73 1.40 -15.20
N ARG A 48 -23.45 1.65 -14.97
CA ARG A 48 -22.57 2.30 -15.94
C ARG A 48 -22.34 1.45 -17.19
N ALA A 49 -22.19 0.14 -17.05
CA ALA A 49 -22.01 -0.77 -18.18
C ALA A 49 -23.28 -0.86 -19.07
N LYS A 50 -24.47 -0.83 -18.46
CA LYS A 50 -25.76 -0.80 -19.20
C LYS A 50 -26.02 0.54 -19.86
N GLY A 51 -25.61 1.65 -19.22
CA GLY A 51 -25.76 3.01 -19.74
C GLY A 51 -24.62 3.47 -20.65
N ALA A 52 -23.55 2.69 -20.78
CA ALA A 52 -22.44 3.02 -21.64
C ALA A 52 -22.84 2.89 -23.10
N GLU A 53 -23.25 3.99 -23.69
CA GLU A 53 -23.17 4.15 -25.12
C GLU A 53 -21.71 3.99 -25.52
N VAL A 54 -21.49 3.05 -26.42
CA VAL A 54 -20.17 2.68 -26.91
C VAL A 54 -19.49 3.93 -27.46
N SER A 55 -18.52 4.47 -26.74
CA SER A 55 -17.58 5.38 -27.38
C SER A 55 -16.85 4.53 -28.43
N GLY A 56 -16.97 4.89 -29.73
CA GLY A 56 -16.44 4.12 -30.84
C GLY A 56 -14.93 3.88 -30.83
N ALA A 57 -14.23 4.36 -29.78
CA ALA A 57 -12.79 4.23 -29.58
C ALA A 57 -12.38 3.05 -28.69
N LEU A 58 -13.30 2.47 -27.91
CA LEU A 58 -12.99 1.38 -26.97
C LEU A 58 -13.84 0.15 -27.28
N ASN A 59 -13.22 -1.05 -27.27
CA ASN A 59 -13.98 -2.28 -27.32
C ASN A 59 -14.68 -2.55 -25.97
N PRO A 60 -15.69 -3.47 -25.94
CA PRO A 60 -16.43 -3.74 -24.71
C PRO A 60 -15.58 -4.11 -23.49
N ALA A 61 -14.54 -4.90 -23.67
CA ALA A 61 -13.64 -5.28 -22.58
C ALA A 61 -12.89 -4.08 -22.00
N GLN A 62 -12.39 -3.19 -22.86
CA GLN A 62 -11.71 -1.96 -22.45
C GLN A 62 -12.65 -0.99 -21.72
N GLN A 63 -13.93 -0.92 -22.13
CA GLN A 63 -14.94 -0.12 -21.46
C GLN A 63 -15.21 -0.61 -20.04
N VAL A 64 -15.35 -1.93 -19.84
CA VAL A 64 -15.53 -2.50 -18.51
C VAL A 64 -14.31 -2.23 -17.63
N VAL A 65 -13.09 -2.41 -18.14
CA VAL A 65 -11.86 -2.08 -17.41
C VAL A 65 -11.84 -0.61 -16.98
N LYS A 66 -12.21 0.30 -17.87
CA LYS A 66 -12.28 1.73 -17.56
C LYS A 66 -13.30 2.02 -16.46
N ILE A 67 -14.51 1.47 -16.56
CA ILE A 67 -15.57 1.65 -15.56
C ILE A 67 -15.11 1.13 -14.19
N VAL A 68 -14.54 -0.06 -14.12
CA VAL A 68 -14.01 -0.65 -12.88
C VAL A 68 -12.92 0.23 -12.29
N ASN A 69 -11.99 0.70 -13.10
CA ASN A 69 -10.91 1.57 -12.66
C ASN A 69 -11.44 2.91 -12.10
N ASP A 70 -12.37 3.54 -12.79
CA ASP A 70 -12.98 4.80 -12.34
C ASP A 70 -13.72 4.64 -11.02
N GLU A 71 -14.45 3.53 -10.83
CA GLU A 71 -15.16 3.24 -9.58
C GLU A 71 -14.19 2.93 -8.43
N LEU A 72 -13.10 2.21 -8.69
CA LEU A 72 -12.05 1.96 -7.70
C LEU A 72 -11.37 3.26 -7.25
N VAL A 73 -11.05 4.13 -8.19
CA VAL A 73 -10.49 5.46 -7.88
C VAL A 73 -11.45 6.26 -7.02
N GLY A 74 -12.76 6.23 -7.30
CA GLY A 74 -13.78 6.89 -6.50
C GLY A 74 -13.84 6.38 -5.05
N ILE A 75 -13.75 5.07 -4.85
CA ILE A 75 -13.74 4.43 -3.51
C ILE A 75 -12.47 4.80 -2.73
N LEU A 76 -11.32 4.84 -3.41
CA LEU A 76 -10.02 5.18 -2.82
C LEU A 76 -9.86 6.68 -2.56
N GLY A 77 -10.88 7.49 -2.83
CA GLY A 77 -10.91 8.91 -2.53
C GLY A 77 -10.79 9.86 -3.72
N GLY A 78 -10.57 9.36 -4.93
CA GLY A 78 -10.66 10.09 -6.22
C GLY A 78 -9.66 11.22 -6.43
N GLU A 79 -9.12 11.80 -5.38
CA GLU A 79 -8.18 12.92 -5.42
C GLU A 79 -6.82 12.52 -4.86
N THR A 80 -5.76 12.99 -5.51
CA THR A 80 -4.41 12.87 -4.95
C THR A 80 -4.31 13.78 -3.74
N ARG A 81 -4.29 13.19 -2.55
CA ARG A 81 -4.06 13.94 -1.31
C ARG A 81 -2.57 14.24 -1.18
N LYS A 82 -2.24 15.50 -0.94
CA LYS A 82 -0.89 15.87 -0.54
C LYS A 82 -0.61 15.33 0.85
N LEU A 83 0.61 14.85 1.08
CA LEU A 83 1.05 14.45 2.40
C LEU A 83 1.06 15.66 3.32
N ALA A 84 0.38 15.53 4.47
CA ALA A 84 0.43 16.55 5.51
C ALA A 84 1.63 16.29 6.41
N TYR A 85 2.52 17.26 6.49
CA TYR A 85 3.67 17.19 7.38
C TYR A 85 3.29 17.60 8.80
N ALA A 86 3.87 16.93 9.80
CA ALA A 86 3.68 17.29 11.19
C ALA A 86 4.25 18.68 11.48
N LYS A 87 3.55 19.44 12.33
CA LYS A 87 4.04 20.75 12.79
C LYS A 87 5.34 20.63 13.57
N THR A 88 5.47 19.55 14.33
CA THR A 88 6.69 19.22 15.09
C THR A 88 7.27 17.95 14.49
N PRO A 89 8.48 17.99 13.90
CA PRO A 89 9.13 16.81 13.34
C PRO A 89 9.41 15.73 14.39
N PRO A 90 9.47 14.46 13.99
CA PRO A 90 9.33 13.95 12.62
C PRO A 90 7.87 13.74 12.20
N THR A 91 7.63 13.79 10.89
CA THR A 91 6.41 13.24 10.30
C THR A 91 6.55 11.73 10.18
N VAL A 92 5.59 10.99 10.70
CA VAL A 92 5.59 9.53 10.69
C VAL A 92 4.67 9.00 9.60
N VAL A 93 5.22 8.21 8.69
CA VAL A 93 4.49 7.52 7.63
C VAL A 93 4.54 6.02 7.93
N MET A 94 3.39 5.41 8.15
CA MET A 94 3.29 3.97 8.36
C MET A 94 2.82 3.30 7.07
N LEU A 95 3.55 2.28 6.63
CA LEU A 95 3.18 1.47 5.48
C LEU A 95 2.37 0.27 5.96
N ALA A 96 1.13 0.18 5.49
CA ALA A 96 0.22 -0.91 5.77
C ALA A 96 0.02 -1.78 4.53
N GLY A 97 -0.10 -3.08 4.75
CA GLY A 97 -0.35 -4.06 3.69
C GLY A 97 0.05 -5.46 4.11
N LEU A 98 -0.45 -6.43 3.38
CA LEU A 98 -0.11 -7.82 3.60
C LEU A 98 1.35 -8.12 3.25
N GLN A 99 1.88 -9.19 3.81
CA GLN A 99 3.19 -9.70 3.46
C GLN A 99 3.28 -9.97 1.96
N GLY A 100 4.37 -9.55 1.32
CA GLY A 100 4.54 -9.67 -0.13
C GLY A 100 3.83 -8.61 -0.96
N SER A 101 3.20 -7.60 -0.34
CA SER A 101 2.51 -6.50 -1.05
C SER A 101 3.43 -5.40 -1.61
N GLY A 102 4.74 -5.50 -1.40
CA GLY A 102 5.72 -4.54 -1.90
C GLY A 102 6.02 -3.37 -0.96
N LYS A 103 5.70 -3.47 0.33
CA LYS A 103 5.95 -2.42 1.33
C LYS A 103 7.42 -2.00 1.41
N THR A 104 8.34 -2.96 1.41
CA THR A 104 9.79 -2.68 1.47
C THR A 104 10.27 -1.88 0.25
N THR A 105 9.82 -2.26 -0.94
CA THR A 105 10.12 -1.53 -2.18
C THR A 105 9.53 -0.13 -2.15
N LEU A 106 8.30 0.01 -1.66
CA LEU A 106 7.63 1.30 -1.51
C LEU A 106 8.37 2.19 -0.50
N ALA A 107 8.83 1.62 0.62
CA ALA A 107 9.62 2.36 1.61
C ALA A 107 10.85 3.01 0.99
N GLY A 108 11.58 2.27 0.16
CA GLY A 108 12.74 2.82 -0.55
C GLY A 108 12.39 3.92 -1.55
N LYS A 109 11.32 3.74 -2.30
CA LYS A 109 10.84 4.75 -3.26
C LYS A 109 10.38 6.02 -2.54
N LEU A 110 9.66 5.89 -1.43
CA LEU A 110 9.24 7.02 -0.60
C LEU A 110 10.44 7.76 0.01
N ALA A 111 11.39 7.04 0.57
CA ALA A 111 12.60 7.64 1.11
C ALA A 111 13.35 8.46 0.05
N LYS A 112 13.53 7.89 -1.14
CA LYS A 112 14.14 8.61 -2.25
C LYS A 112 13.34 9.85 -2.65
N TRP A 113 12.02 9.73 -2.72
CA TRP A 113 11.14 10.85 -3.05
C TRP A 113 11.22 11.96 -1.99
N PHE A 114 11.16 11.62 -0.69
CA PHE A 114 11.32 12.59 0.39
C PHE A 114 12.65 13.33 0.29
N LYS A 115 13.74 12.64 -0.03
CA LYS A 115 15.04 13.28 -0.25
C LYS A 115 15.02 14.28 -1.41
N THR A 116 14.35 13.95 -2.51
CA THR A 116 14.20 14.88 -3.64
C THR A 116 13.39 16.13 -3.27
N GLN A 117 12.51 16.02 -2.26
CA GLN A 117 11.74 17.14 -1.73
C GLN A 117 12.49 17.94 -0.64
N GLY A 118 13.76 17.62 -0.37
CA GLY A 118 14.57 18.30 0.63
C GLY A 118 14.40 17.78 2.06
N HIS A 119 13.73 16.64 2.25
CA HIS A 119 13.55 16.00 3.56
C HIS A 119 14.68 15.03 3.90
N THR A 120 14.81 14.72 5.19
CA THR A 120 15.78 13.76 5.74
C THR A 120 15.04 12.55 6.30
N PRO A 121 14.75 11.52 5.49
CA PRO A 121 13.99 10.35 5.92
C PRO A 121 14.85 9.36 6.70
N LEU A 122 14.22 8.74 7.72
CA LEU A 122 14.70 7.55 8.40
C LEU A 122 13.75 6.40 8.14
N LEU A 123 14.27 5.28 7.65
CA LEU A 123 13.52 4.03 7.51
C LEU A 123 13.61 3.25 8.83
N VAL A 124 12.48 2.72 9.30
CA VAL A 124 12.41 1.93 10.53
C VAL A 124 11.94 0.52 10.22
N ALA A 125 12.76 -0.48 10.55
CA ALA A 125 12.46 -1.89 10.39
C ALA A 125 11.72 -2.41 11.62
N CYS A 126 10.41 -2.64 11.51
CA CYS A 126 9.60 -3.18 12.60
C CYS A 126 9.37 -4.68 12.52
N ASP A 127 9.52 -5.31 11.35
CA ASP A 127 9.41 -6.75 11.15
C ASP A 127 10.75 -7.44 11.46
N LEU A 128 10.98 -7.68 12.74
CA LEU A 128 12.20 -8.34 13.21
C LEU A 128 12.12 -9.88 13.24
N GLN A 129 10.91 -10.41 13.09
CA GLN A 129 10.67 -11.85 13.18
C GLN A 129 10.91 -12.57 11.86
N ARG A 130 10.70 -11.87 10.74
CA ARG A 130 10.91 -12.44 9.42
C ARG A 130 12.39 -12.46 9.04
N PRO A 131 12.97 -13.64 8.75
CA PRO A 131 14.35 -13.73 8.31
C PRO A 131 14.62 -12.84 7.08
N GLY A 132 15.68 -12.06 7.14
CA GLY A 132 16.10 -11.20 6.06
C GLY A 132 15.32 -9.90 5.87
N ALA A 133 14.23 -9.63 6.63
CA ALA A 133 13.45 -8.41 6.50
C ALA A 133 14.28 -7.14 6.81
N VAL A 134 15.05 -7.17 7.88
CA VAL A 134 15.95 -6.07 8.25
C VAL A 134 17.01 -5.86 7.18
N ASN A 135 17.63 -6.91 6.70
CA ASN A 135 18.65 -6.83 5.65
C ASN A 135 18.08 -6.27 4.35
N GLN A 136 16.88 -6.68 3.95
CA GLN A 136 16.19 -6.14 2.77
C GLN A 136 15.97 -4.63 2.90
N LEU A 137 15.51 -4.16 4.06
CA LEU A 137 15.29 -2.74 4.29
C LEU A 137 16.60 -1.95 4.29
N GLN A 138 17.67 -2.52 4.84
CA GLN A 138 19.01 -1.91 4.80
C GLN A 138 19.52 -1.75 3.37
N ILE A 139 19.37 -2.76 2.53
CA ILE A 139 19.74 -2.69 1.11
C ILE A 139 18.92 -1.61 0.39
N VAL A 140 17.62 -1.58 0.63
CA VAL A 140 16.71 -0.58 0.04
C VAL A 140 17.06 0.82 0.51
N GLY A 141 17.40 0.99 1.79
CA GLY A 141 17.85 2.26 2.36
C GLY A 141 19.15 2.76 1.73
N GLU A 142 20.13 1.90 1.57
CA GLU A 142 21.39 2.23 0.89
C GLU A 142 21.14 2.72 -0.55
N ARG A 143 20.33 2.00 -1.30
CA ARG A 143 19.98 2.38 -2.68
C ARG A 143 19.24 3.72 -2.77
N ALA A 144 18.41 4.01 -1.78
CA ALA A 144 17.72 5.29 -1.68
C ALA A 144 18.59 6.42 -1.08
N GLY A 145 19.74 6.08 -0.52
CA GLY A 145 20.59 7.01 0.23
C GLY A 145 19.93 7.47 1.53
N ALA A 146 19.12 6.64 2.17
CA ALA A 146 18.43 6.91 3.42
C ALA A 146 18.98 6.06 4.56
N ALA A 147 19.02 6.64 5.76
CA ALA A 147 19.38 5.91 6.98
C ALA A 147 18.31 4.90 7.35
N VAL A 148 18.72 3.80 7.96
CA VAL A 148 17.84 2.75 8.46
C VAL A 148 18.08 2.55 9.95
N PHE A 149 17.00 2.58 10.72
CA PHE A 149 17.00 2.17 12.12
C PHE A 149 16.49 0.75 12.21
N ALA A 150 17.32 -0.15 12.70
CA ALA A 150 16.99 -1.53 12.95
C ALA A 150 17.63 -1.97 14.27
N PRO A 151 16.87 -2.40 15.26
CA PRO A 151 17.42 -3.06 16.42
C PRO A 151 18.12 -4.34 16.00
N HIS A 152 19.26 -4.65 16.58
CA HIS A 152 19.98 -5.87 16.23
C HIS A 152 19.21 -7.10 16.70
N PRO A 153 18.78 -8.01 15.79
CA PRO A 153 18.16 -9.26 16.21
C PRO A 153 19.19 -10.08 16.99
N GLY A 154 18.84 -10.51 18.20
CA GLY A 154 19.66 -11.41 19.01
C GLY A 154 20.57 -10.76 20.06
N THR A 155 20.52 -9.47 20.31
CA THR A 155 21.19 -8.82 21.43
C THR A 155 20.34 -8.81 22.71
N SER A 156 19.46 -9.77 22.87
CA SER A 156 18.79 -10.00 24.15
C SER A 156 19.72 -10.71 25.13
N VAL A 157 20.50 -9.94 25.83
CA VAL A 157 21.16 -10.45 27.05
C VAL A 157 20.17 -10.24 28.18
N GLY A 158 19.52 -11.34 28.58
CA GLY A 158 18.80 -11.39 29.85
C GLY A 158 17.46 -10.63 29.91
N GLY A 159 16.63 -10.68 28.88
CA GLY A 159 15.29 -10.14 29.00
C GLY A 159 14.63 -9.65 27.72
N GLY A 160 15.23 -9.84 26.58
CA GLY A 160 14.63 -9.46 25.29
C GLY A 160 14.77 -7.99 24.91
N GLU A 161 15.54 -7.23 25.63
CA GLU A 161 15.83 -5.83 25.32
C GLU A 161 17.18 -5.68 24.61
N ASN A 162 17.22 -4.83 23.59
CA ASN A 162 18.49 -4.43 22.97
C ASN A 162 19.16 -3.29 23.75
N ALA A 163 20.32 -2.81 23.29
CA ALA A 163 21.05 -1.72 23.92
C ALA A 163 20.29 -0.39 24.05
N LEU A 164 19.10 -0.28 23.40
CA LEU A 164 18.22 0.87 23.46
C LEU A 164 17.01 0.65 24.38
N GLY A 165 16.95 -0.49 25.10
CA GLY A 165 15.83 -0.83 25.98
C GLY A 165 14.58 -1.26 25.22
N VAL A 166 14.70 -1.70 23.97
CA VAL A 166 13.59 -2.11 23.11
C VAL A 166 13.53 -3.63 23.03
N SER A 167 12.36 -4.20 23.32
CA SER A 167 12.11 -5.62 23.08
C SER A 167 12.18 -5.93 21.58
N ALA A 168 13.04 -6.85 21.19
CA ALA A 168 13.20 -7.25 19.79
C ALA A 168 11.95 -7.88 19.17
N ALA A 169 10.93 -8.22 19.99
CA ALA A 169 9.69 -8.85 19.56
C ALA A 169 8.51 -7.86 19.42
N ASP A 170 8.63 -6.62 19.91
CA ASP A 170 7.54 -5.64 19.90
C ASP A 170 7.71 -4.57 18.79
N PRO A 171 6.92 -4.65 17.69
CA PRO A 171 6.99 -3.66 16.61
C PRO A 171 6.67 -2.23 17.07
N VAL A 172 5.81 -2.07 18.06
CA VAL A 172 5.41 -0.74 18.57
C VAL A 172 6.58 -0.07 19.29
N GLU A 173 7.30 -0.82 20.11
CA GLU A 173 8.49 -0.31 20.79
C GLU A 173 9.61 0.04 19.81
N VAL A 174 9.81 -0.79 18.78
CA VAL A 174 10.76 -0.53 17.71
C VAL A 174 10.41 0.77 16.97
N ALA A 175 9.14 0.97 16.64
CA ALA A 175 8.66 2.20 16.00
C ALA A 175 8.90 3.41 16.89
N ARG A 176 8.59 3.33 18.19
CA ARG A 176 8.85 4.41 19.15
C ARG A 176 10.34 4.74 19.28
N ALA A 177 11.17 3.72 19.35
CA ALA A 177 12.63 3.90 19.40
C ALA A 177 13.16 4.55 18.12
N GLY A 178 12.64 4.16 16.95
CA GLY A 178 12.98 4.77 15.67
C GLY A 178 12.56 6.26 15.59
N ILE A 179 11.40 6.60 16.11
CA ILE A 179 10.94 7.99 16.20
C ILE A 179 11.83 8.81 17.16
N ALA A 180 12.22 8.25 18.30
CA ALA A 180 13.15 8.89 19.22
C ALA A 180 14.52 9.12 18.59
N GLU A 181 15.05 8.15 17.86
CA GLU A 181 16.28 8.26 17.06
C GLU A 181 16.17 9.39 16.03
N ALA A 182 15.04 9.46 15.33
CA ALA A 182 14.80 10.53 14.35
C ALA A 182 14.81 11.91 14.99
N ARG A 183 14.21 12.07 16.17
CA ARG A 183 14.25 13.34 16.90
C ARG A 183 15.66 13.69 17.35
N ALA A 184 16.39 12.72 17.89
CA ALA A 184 17.75 12.94 18.40
C ALA A 184 18.73 13.32 17.28
N LYS A 185 18.59 12.71 16.10
CA LYS A 185 19.46 12.94 14.94
C LYS A 185 18.88 13.91 13.91
N GLN A 186 17.74 14.53 14.21
CA GLN A 186 17.09 15.53 13.37
C GLN A 186 16.65 15.03 11.98
N TYR A 187 16.21 13.78 11.88
CA TYR A 187 15.45 13.31 10.73
C TYR A 187 14.04 13.90 10.81
N ASP A 188 13.54 14.44 9.72
CA ASP A 188 12.22 15.10 9.69
C ASP A 188 11.08 14.21 9.22
N VAL A 189 11.40 13.07 8.64
CA VAL A 189 10.43 12.05 8.21
C VAL A 189 10.88 10.67 8.69
N VAL A 190 9.93 9.91 9.21
CA VAL A 190 10.12 8.49 9.58
C VAL A 190 9.18 7.65 8.74
N VAL A 191 9.72 6.68 8.01
CA VAL A 191 8.95 5.70 7.25
C VAL A 191 9.04 4.36 7.97
N VAL A 192 7.93 3.92 8.54
CA VAL A 192 7.82 2.65 9.26
C VAL A 192 7.35 1.59 8.29
N GLY A 193 8.19 0.60 8.05
CA GLY A 193 7.91 -0.54 7.19
C GLY A 193 8.17 -1.86 7.89
N GLY A 194 7.32 -2.86 7.62
CA GLY A 194 7.54 -4.19 8.19
C GLY A 194 6.36 -5.09 8.07
#